data_a87c5fd8dc94720ab2362077b7488c34
#
_entry.id   a87c5fd8dc94720ab2362077b7488c34
#
_cell.length_a   1.000
_cell.length_b   1.000
_cell.length_c   1.000
_cell.angle_alpha   90.00
_cell.angle_beta   90.00
_cell.angle_gamma   90.00
#
_symmetry.space_group_name_H-M   'P 1'
#
loop_
_entity.id
_entity.type
_entity.pdbx_description
1 polymer ?
#
loop_
_entity_poly.entity_id
_entity_poly.type
_entity_poly.pdbx_seq_one_letter_code
_entity_poly.pdbx_strand_id
1 'polypeptide(L)'
;MKVTVERAQLLKSLGHVHRVVERRNTIPILGNVLVRAESTRLSLKATDLDLEVTETLAAEAATAGSTTVPAHMFYDIVRKLPEGAQIVLEGDGDRSVLAIRAGRSRFTLQTLPENDFPDLAAGEMTHSFTLAAADMKRLIDRTQFAISTEETRYYLNGIYLHSAGTAKAATLRAVATDGHRLAQIDLTLPKGAVGMPGVIVPRKTVGEVQRLIEDNEAEVGIELSQGKIRFTIGNVVLTSKLIDGTFPDYGRVIPQNNDKELIVDKKDFEAAVDRVSTISSERGRAVKLALSPGKLVLSVTNPDSGSATEELEVEYASDPLDIGFNSRYLLDIAAQIEGEVAVLKLADPGSPTLVQDKDSKGALYVLMPMRV
;
A
#
# COMPACT_ATOMS: atom_id res chain seq x y z
N MET A 1 -28.80 -23.44 1.26
CA MET A 1 -27.32 -23.59 1.27
C MET A 1 -26.90 -24.32 2.55
N LYS A 2 -26.05 -25.34 2.44
CA LYS A 2 -25.44 -25.99 3.63
C LYS A 2 -24.01 -26.41 3.30
N VAL A 3 -23.03 -25.90 4.04
CA VAL A 3 -21.60 -26.15 3.78
C VAL A 3 -20.85 -26.30 5.09
N THR A 4 -19.86 -27.20 5.09
CA THR A 4 -18.94 -27.42 6.20
C THR A 4 -17.55 -26.95 5.78
N VAL A 5 -16.89 -26.18 6.65
CA VAL A 5 -15.57 -25.61 6.41
C VAL A 5 -14.74 -25.59 7.71
N GLU A 6 -13.45 -25.77 7.58
CA GLU A 6 -12.52 -25.71 8.70
C GLU A 6 -12.34 -24.25 9.17
N ARG A 7 -12.36 -24.05 10.49
CA ARG A 7 -12.35 -22.71 11.13
C ARG A 7 -11.14 -21.87 10.72
N ALA A 8 -9.92 -22.42 10.70
CA ALA A 8 -8.71 -21.64 10.40
C ALA A 8 -8.70 -21.13 8.96
N GLN A 9 -9.16 -21.96 8.00
CA GLN A 9 -9.30 -21.57 6.61
C GLN A 9 -10.34 -20.46 6.44
N LEU A 10 -11.53 -20.63 7.06
CA LEU A 10 -12.58 -19.62 6.99
C LEU A 10 -12.16 -18.31 7.65
N LEU A 11 -11.46 -18.36 8.80
CA LEU A 11 -10.97 -17.19 9.50
C LEU A 11 -9.94 -16.43 8.67
N LYS A 12 -9.01 -17.13 8.02
CA LYS A 12 -8.01 -16.52 7.13
C LYS A 12 -8.71 -15.77 5.98
N SER A 13 -9.61 -16.44 5.29
CA SER A 13 -10.34 -15.84 4.15
C SER A 13 -11.23 -14.68 4.57
N LEU A 14 -11.95 -14.79 5.69
CA LEU A 14 -12.70 -13.66 6.26
C LEU A 14 -11.77 -12.51 6.66
N GLY A 15 -10.56 -12.82 7.14
CA GLY A 15 -9.52 -11.83 7.43
C GLY A 15 -9.15 -10.98 6.22
N HIS A 16 -9.13 -11.56 5.03
CA HIS A 16 -8.88 -10.83 3.78
C HIS A 16 -10.09 -10.01 3.34
N VAL A 17 -11.27 -10.61 3.26
CA VAL A 17 -12.43 -9.96 2.62
C VAL A 17 -13.13 -8.93 3.51
N HIS A 18 -13.23 -9.14 4.83
CA HIS A 18 -14.00 -8.22 5.70
C HIS A 18 -13.40 -6.82 5.81
N ARG A 19 -12.12 -6.65 5.51
CA ARG A 19 -11.42 -5.35 5.60
C ARG A 19 -11.86 -4.36 4.53
N VAL A 20 -12.33 -4.86 3.39
CA VAL A 20 -12.88 -4.01 2.32
C VAL A 20 -14.16 -3.33 2.78
N VAL A 21 -14.90 -3.99 3.68
CA VAL A 21 -16.18 -3.53 4.20
C VAL A 21 -15.97 -2.37 5.18
N GLU A 22 -16.48 -1.21 4.84
CA GLU A 22 -16.47 -0.04 5.74
C GLU A 22 -17.38 -0.29 6.94
N ARG A 23 -16.94 0.15 8.14
CA ARG A 23 -17.74 -0.02 9.37
C ARG A 23 -19.02 0.82 9.39
N ARG A 24 -19.05 1.91 8.64
CA ARG A 24 -20.19 2.79 8.49
C ARG A 24 -20.56 2.86 7.02
N ASN A 25 -21.59 2.14 6.64
CA ASN A 25 -22.15 2.16 5.29
C ASN A 25 -23.57 2.74 5.29
N THR A 26 -23.87 3.59 4.32
CA THR A 26 -25.23 4.09 4.07
C THR A 26 -26.06 3.08 3.28
N ILE A 27 -25.39 2.16 2.57
CA ILE A 27 -26.02 1.10 1.77
C ILE A 27 -25.85 -0.23 2.53
N PRO A 28 -26.91 -0.81 3.12
CA PRO A 28 -26.81 -1.95 4.02
C PRO A 28 -26.07 -3.17 3.45
N ILE A 29 -26.29 -3.49 2.15
CA ILE A 29 -25.68 -4.66 1.51
C ILE A 29 -24.14 -4.57 1.47
N LEU A 30 -23.55 -3.36 1.42
CA LEU A 30 -22.11 -3.15 1.45
C LEU A 30 -21.49 -3.44 2.82
N GLY A 31 -22.30 -3.59 3.86
CA GLY A 31 -21.87 -4.07 5.17
C GLY A 31 -21.73 -5.59 5.26
N ASN A 32 -22.16 -6.30 4.21
CA ASN A 32 -22.20 -7.74 4.17
C ASN A 32 -21.06 -8.32 3.32
N VAL A 33 -20.74 -9.58 3.59
CA VAL A 33 -19.98 -10.46 2.71
C VAL A 33 -20.95 -11.41 2.02
N LEU A 34 -20.81 -11.58 0.70
CA LEU A 34 -21.49 -12.61 -0.06
C LEU A 34 -20.78 -13.94 0.16
N VAL A 35 -21.55 -14.94 0.59
CA VAL A 35 -21.11 -16.31 0.85
C VAL A 35 -21.78 -17.21 -0.16
N ARG A 36 -21.01 -17.87 -1.03
CA ARG A 36 -21.51 -18.80 -2.04
C ARG A 36 -20.85 -20.16 -1.89
N ALA A 37 -21.66 -21.20 -1.74
CA ALA A 37 -21.22 -22.58 -1.62
C ALA A 37 -21.53 -23.36 -2.91
N GLU A 38 -20.52 -24.01 -3.46
CA GLU A 38 -20.61 -24.83 -4.66
C GLU A 38 -19.83 -26.14 -4.43
N SER A 39 -20.53 -27.28 -4.47
CA SER A 39 -19.92 -28.62 -4.38
C SER A 39 -18.72 -28.74 -3.38
N THR A 40 -17.52 -28.44 -3.80
CA THR A 40 -16.28 -28.56 -3.01
C THR A 40 -15.64 -27.20 -2.66
N ARG A 41 -16.33 -26.10 -2.87
CA ARG A 41 -15.79 -24.76 -2.70
C ARG A 41 -16.74 -23.83 -1.96
N LEU A 42 -16.17 -22.95 -1.17
CA LEU A 42 -16.83 -21.80 -0.59
C LEU A 42 -16.15 -20.52 -1.12
N SER A 43 -16.93 -19.62 -1.69
CA SER A 43 -16.45 -18.32 -2.15
C SER A 43 -16.98 -17.23 -1.23
N LEU A 44 -16.10 -16.30 -0.85
CA LEU A 44 -16.42 -15.11 -0.08
C LEU A 44 -16.12 -13.89 -0.94
N LYS A 45 -17.08 -12.95 -1.06
CA LYS A 45 -16.90 -11.70 -1.82
C LYS A 45 -17.33 -10.51 -0.97
N ALA A 46 -16.51 -9.46 -0.97
CA ALA A 46 -16.83 -8.17 -0.36
C ALA A 46 -16.46 -7.02 -1.28
N THR A 47 -17.18 -5.90 -1.19
CA THR A 47 -16.95 -4.72 -2.00
C THR A 47 -17.39 -3.45 -1.29
N ASP A 48 -16.76 -2.33 -1.66
CA ASP A 48 -17.18 -0.97 -1.31
C ASP A 48 -17.60 -0.15 -2.55
N LEU A 49 -17.82 -0.81 -3.70
CA LEU A 49 -18.11 -0.30 -5.03
C LEU A 49 -16.88 0.22 -5.81
N ASP A 50 -15.77 0.46 -5.18
CA ASP A 50 -14.52 0.87 -5.83
C ASP A 50 -13.45 -0.23 -5.79
N LEU A 51 -13.53 -1.09 -4.79
CA LEU A 51 -12.69 -2.23 -4.56
C LEU A 51 -13.54 -3.47 -4.25
N GLU A 52 -13.22 -4.60 -4.88
CA GLU A 52 -13.85 -5.89 -4.66
C GLU A 52 -12.78 -6.94 -4.38
N VAL A 53 -12.99 -7.73 -3.33
CA VAL A 53 -12.13 -8.88 -3.02
C VAL A 53 -12.98 -10.14 -3.02
N THR A 54 -12.54 -11.14 -3.76
CA THR A 54 -13.11 -12.48 -3.78
C THR A 54 -12.05 -13.50 -3.40
N GLU A 55 -12.38 -14.39 -2.47
CA GLU A 55 -11.51 -15.51 -2.12
C GLU A 55 -12.29 -16.81 -2.15
N THR A 56 -11.66 -17.85 -2.70
CA THR A 56 -12.24 -19.19 -2.81
C THR A 56 -11.42 -20.16 -1.96
N LEU A 57 -12.09 -20.90 -1.09
CA LEU A 57 -11.48 -21.90 -0.21
C LEU A 57 -12.16 -23.26 -0.38
N ALA A 58 -11.44 -24.34 -0.01
CA ALA A 58 -11.97 -25.67 0.00
C ALA A 58 -13.07 -25.82 1.08
N ALA A 59 -14.17 -26.45 0.76
CA ALA A 59 -15.28 -26.70 1.67
C ALA A 59 -16.12 -27.88 1.17
N GLU A 60 -16.94 -28.45 2.06
CA GLU A 60 -17.87 -29.55 1.70
C GLU A 60 -19.30 -29.00 1.71
N ALA A 61 -19.85 -28.77 0.52
CA ALA A 61 -21.22 -28.29 0.36
C ALA A 61 -22.18 -29.46 0.18
N ALA A 62 -22.95 -29.75 1.24
CA ALA A 62 -24.06 -30.70 1.14
C ALA A 62 -25.24 -30.15 0.31
N THR A 63 -25.41 -28.84 0.27
CA THR A 63 -26.38 -28.14 -0.56
C THR A 63 -25.78 -26.83 -1.03
N ALA A 64 -25.67 -26.68 -2.35
CA ALA A 64 -25.21 -25.44 -2.97
C ALA A 64 -26.18 -24.28 -2.70
N GLY A 65 -25.70 -23.06 -2.82
CA GLY A 65 -26.49 -21.84 -2.68
C GLY A 65 -25.66 -20.67 -2.20
N SER A 66 -26.27 -19.54 -2.04
CA SER A 66 -25.64 -18.29 -1.65
C SER A 66 -26.49 -17.45 -0.73
N THR A 67 -25.84 -16.59 0.04
CA THR A 67 -26.47 -15.59 0.92
C THR A 67 -25.48 -14.49 1.25
N THR A 68 -25.95 -13.42 1.87
CA THR A 68 -25.07 -12.36 2.38
C THR A 68 -25.23 -12.18 3.87
N VAL A 69 -24.13 -11.94 4.59
CA VAL A 69 -24.12 -11.76 6.05
C VAL A 69 -23.25 -10.59 6.46
N PRO A 70 -23.53 -9.93 7.61
CA PRO A 70 -22.70 -8.85 8.14
C PRO A 70 -21.24 -9.28 8.32
N ALA A 71 -20.36 -8.68 7.52
CA ALA A 71 -18.96 -9.13 7.36
C ALA A 71 -18.16 -9.09 8.68
N HIS A 72 -18.20 -7.96 9.40
CA HIS A 72 -17.44 -7.81 10.65
C HIS A 72 -17.97 -8.72 11.76
N MET A 73 -19.28 -8.90 11.85
CA MET A 73 -19.89 -9.78 12.84
C MET A 73 -19.56 -11.25 12.55
N PHE A 74 -19.62 -11.66 11.29
CA PHE A 74 -19.24 -13.01 10.87
C PHE A 74 -17.77 -13.29 11.18
N TYR A 75 -16.88 -12.37 10.83
CA TYR A 75 -15.45 -12.46 11.17
C TYR A 75 -15.25 -12.58 12.70
N ASP A 76 -15.90 -11.73 13.51
CA ASP A 76 -15.74 -11.73 14.96
C ASP A 76 -16.25 -13.01 15.60
N ILE A 77 -17.35 -13.60 15.08
CA ILE A 77 -17.85 -14.91 15.54
C ILE A 77 -16.81 -15.98 15.25
N VAL A 78 -16.38 -16.12 13.99
CA VAL A 78 -15.43 -17.16 13.57
C VAL A 78 -14.10 -17.05 14.31
N ARG A 79 -13.62 -15.84 14.57
CA ARG A 79 -12.41 -15.59 15.34
C ARG A 79 -12.48 -16.11 16.78
N LYS A 80 -13.65 -16.08 17.40
CA LYS A 80 -13.87 -16.51 18.78
C LYS A 80 -14.21 -17.99 18.94
N LEU A 81 -14.48 -18.70 17.85
CA LEU A 81 -14.71 -20.14 17.88
C LEU A 81 -13.42 -20.90 18.25
N PRO A 82 -13.55 -22.13 18.83
CA PRO A 82 -12.38 -22.94 19.18
C PRO A 82 -11.50 -23.29 17.97
N GLU A 83 -10.20 -23.38 18.21
CA GLU A 83 -9.25 -23.85 17.19
C GLU A 83 -9.57 -25.30 16.76
N GLY A 84 -9.34 -25.62 15.48
CA GLY A 84 -9.63 -26.91 14.89
C GLY A 84 -11.12 -27.23 14.71
N ALA A 85 -12.02 -26.28 15.02
CA ALA A 85 -13.44 -26.51 14.86
C ALA A 85 -13.86 -26.63 13.40
N GLN A 86 -14.76 -27.58 13.13
CA GLN A 86 -15.52 -27.62 11.87
C GLN A 86 -16.75 -26.71 12.03
N ILE A 87 -16.92 -25.81 11.08
CA ILE A 87 -18.02 -24.85 11.05
C ILE A 87 -19.02 -25.27 10.00
N VAL A 88 -20.29 -25.41 10.41
CA VAL A 88 -21.41 -25.66 9.50
C VAL A 88 -22.16 -24.34 9.31
N LEU A 89 -22.23 -23.90 8.07
CA LEU A 89 -23.03 -22.75 7.64
C LEU A 89 -24.30 -23.28 6.95
N GLU A 90 -25.47 -22.88 7.46
CA GLU A 90 -26.76 -23.32 6.93
C GLU A 90 -27.65 -22.10 6.68
N GLY A 91 -27.83 -21.75 5.40
CA GLY A 91 -28.69 -20.66 4.97
C GLY A 91 -30.13 -21.11 4.80
N ASP A 92 -31.06 -20.43 5.47
CA ASP A 92 -32.50 -20.57 5.30
C ASP A 92 -33.01 -19.33 4.55
N GLY A 93 -33.27 -19.49 3.24
CA GLY A 93 -33.73 -18.41 2.37
C GLY A 93 -35.11 -17.87 2.75
N ASP A 94 -36.00 -18.75 3.24
CA ASP A 94 -37.36 -18.36 3.60
C ASP A 94 -37.41 -17.48 4.85
N ARG A 95 -36.46 -17.69 5.76
CA ARG A 95 -36.33 -16.92 7.01
C ARG A 95 -35.31 -15.79 6.93
N SER A 96 -34.62 -15.63 5.82
CA SER A 96 -33.55 -14.64 5.64
C SER A 96 -32.50 -14.70 6.78
N VAL A 97 -32.02 -15.90 7.11
CA VAL A 97 -31.03 -16.12 8.15
C VAL A 97 -29.93 -17.10 7.72
N LEU A 98 -28.75 -16.91 8.26
CA LEU A 98 -27.64 -17.87 8.24
C LEU A 98 -27.39 -18.40 9.65
N ALA A 99 -27.55 -19.71 9.83
CA ALA A 99 -27.13 -20.39 11.05
C ALA A 99 -25.65 -20.79 10.93
N ILE A 100 -24.87 -20.50 11.97
CA ILE A 100 -23.44 -20.86 12.11
C ILE A 100 -23.35 -21.81 13.30
N ARG A 101 -22.82 -23.01 13.08
CA ARG A 101 -22.68 -24.03 14.14
C ARG A 101 -21.25 -24.50 14.21
N ALA A 102 -20.71 -24.57 15.42
CA ALA A 102 -19.39 -25.14 15.71
C ALA A 102 -19.43 -25.81 17.08
N GLY A 103 -19.37 -27.14 17.13
CA GLY A 103 -19.53 -27.91 18.35
C GLY A 103 -20.88 -27.59 19.05
N ARG A 104 -20.82 -27.03 20.26
CA ARG A 104 -21.99 -26.61 21.04
C ARG A 104 -22.44 -25.17 20.76
N SER A 105 -21.65 -24.41 20.04
CA SER A 105 -21.96 -23.02 19.71
C SER A 105 -22.91 -22.91 18.52
N ARG A 106 -23.91 -22.06 18.65
CA ARG A 106 -24.86 -21.77 17.57
C ARG A 106 -25.14 -20.28 17.52
N PHE A 107 -24.98 -19.70 16.34
CA PHE A 107 -25.32 -18.32 16.04
C PHE A 107 -26.31 -18.28 14.89
N THR A 108 -27.10 -17.21 14.82
CA THR A 108 -28.01 -16.93 13.70
C THR A 108 -27.85 -15.48 13.32
N LEU A 109 -27.46 -15.23 12.08
CA LEU A 109 -27.30 -13.89 11.52
C LEU A 109 -28.41 -13.60 10.52
N GLN A 110 -28.91 -12.37 10.52
CA GLN A 110 -29.80 -11.88 9.48
C GLN A 110 -29.04 -11.75 8.16
N THR A 111 -29.70 -12.08 7.07
CA THR A 111 -29.13 -12.05 5.73
C THR A 111 -29.88 -11.05 4.83
N LEU A 112 -29.21 -10.59 3.79
CA LEU A 112 -29.82 -9.85 2.70
C LEU A 112 -29.73 -10.70 1.42
N PRO A 113 -30.67 -10.50 0.45
CA PRO A 113 -30.66 -11.26 -0.80
C PRO A 113 -29.38 -11.09 -1.59
N GLU A 114 -28.89 -12.18 -2.17
CA GLU A 114 -27.69 -12.17 -3.03
C GLU A 114 -27.88 -11.23 -4.24
N ASN A 115 -29.08 -11.15 -4.79
CA ASN A 115 -29.38 -10.35 -5.99
C ASN A 115 -29.15 -8.85 -5.76
N ASP A 116 -29.15 -8.40 -4.52
CA ASP A 116 -28.87 -7.00 -4.16
C ASP A 116 -27.36 -6.74 -4.02
N PHE A 117 -26.52 -7.79 -4.05
CA PHE A 117 -25.08 -7.65 -3.91
C PHE A 117 -24.46 -7.14 -5.22
N PRO A 118 -23.77 -5.97 -5.18
CA PRO A 118 -23.19 -5.40 -6.38
C PRO A 118 -22.02 -6.24 -6.90
N ASP A 119 -21.82 -6.22 -8.19
CA ASP A 119 -20.69 -6.84 -8.87
C ASP A 119 -19.84 -5.75 -9.54
N LEU A 120 -18.57 -5.70 -9.21
CA LEU A 120 -17.60 -4.84 -9.86
C LEU A 120 -17.17 -5.50 -11.17
N ALA A 121 -18.04 -5.47 -12.19
CA ALA A 121 -17.77 -6.10 -13.48
C ALA A 121 -16.35 -5.78 -13.96
N ALA A 122 -15.57 -6.82 -14.22
CA ALA A 122 -14.15 -6.67 -14.56
C ALA A 122 -13.94 -5.81 -15.81
N GLY A 123 -14.84 -5.88 -16.78
CA GLY A 123 -14.64 -5.31 -18.10
C GLY A 123 -13.52 -6.03 -18.86
N GLU A 124 -13.19 -5.56 -20.03
CA GLU A 124 -12.11 -6.10 -20.83
C GLU A 124 -10.77 -5.59 -20.28
N MET A 125 -9.86 -6.51 -19.94
CA MET A 125 -8.48 -6.20 -19.53
C MET A 125 -7.59 -6.19 -20.76
N THR A 126 -6.83 -5.13 -20.95
CA THR A 126 -6.01 -4.92 -22.15
C THR A 126 -4.60 -5.45 -22.01
N HIS A 127 -4.11 -5.55 -20.77
CA HIS A 127 -2.76 -6.01 -20.44
C HIS A 127 -2.81 -7.02 -19.31
N SER A 128 -1.96 -8.04 -19.39
CA SER A 128 -1.82 -9.08 -18.36
C SER A 128 -0.36 -9.46 -18.21
N PHE A 129 0.14 -9.46 -16.99
CA PHE A 129 1.51 -9.86 -16.66
C PHE A 129 1.59 -10.36 -15.22
N THR A 130 2.75 -10.91 -14.86
CA THR A 130 3.00 -11.46 -13.54
C THR A 130 4.25 -10.80 -12.94
N LEU A 131 4.22 -10.56 -11.65
CA LEU A 131 5.38 -10.14 -10.85
C LEU A 131 5.61 -11.15 -9.73
N ALA A 132 6.88 -11.34 -9.34
CA ALA A 132 7.18 -11.99 -8.07
C ALA A 132 6.58 -11.20 -6.91
N ALA A 133 6.08 -11.88 -5.88
CA ALA A 133 5.52 -11.21 -4.70
C ALA A 133 6.52 -10.23 -4.05
N ALA A 134 7.81 -10.60 -4.02
CA ALA A 134 8.87 -9.74 -3.52
C ALA A 134 9.04 -8.44 -4.34
N ASP A 135 8.93 -8.52 -5.66
CA ASP A 135 9.01 -7.36 -6.55
C ASP A 135 7.79 -6.44 -6.37
N MET A 136 6.59 -7.01 -6.29
CA MET A 136 5.38 -6.23 -6.02
C MET A 136 5.44 -5.57 -4.64
N LYS A 137 5.90 -6.30 -3.62
CA LYS A 137 6.12 -5.75 -2.28
C LYS A 137 7.11 -4.59 -2.32
N ARG A 138 8.21 -4.73 -3.05
CA ARG A 138 9.22 -3.70 -3.21
C ARG A 138 8.67 -2.45 -3.89
N LEU A 139 7.86 -2.59 -4.95
CA LEU A 139 7.18 -1.45 -5.60
C LEU A 139 6.32 -0.68 -4.60
N ILE A 140 5.53 -1.38 -3.80
CA ILE A 140 4.63 -0.78 -2.81
C ILE A 140 5.42 -0.13 -1.68
N ASP A 141 6.29 -0.87 -1.01
CA ASP A 141 7.00 -0.40 0.19
C ASP A 141 7.84 0.85 -0.11
N ARG A 142 8.47 0.90 -1.29
CA ARG A 142 9.33 2.03 -1.67
C ARG A 142 8.58 3.29 -2.12
N THR A 143 7.27 3.22 -2.32
CA THR A 143 6.51 4.37 -2.86
C THR A 143 5.31 4.77 -1.99
N GLN A 144 4.66 3.85 -1.29
CA GLN A 144 3.38 4.12 -0.61
C GLN A 144 3.46 5.24 0.44
N PHE A 145 4.62 5.42 1.10
CA PHE A 145 4.80 6.46 2.13
C PHE A 145 4.67 7.89 1.57
N ALA A 146 4.89 8.05 0.26
CA ALA A 146 4.81 9.33 -0.44
C ALA A 146 3.42 9.60 -1.06
N ILE A 147 2.45 8.70 -0.92
CA ILE A 147 1.09 8.91 -1.42
C ILE A 147 0.44 10.08 -0.66
N SER A 148 -0.18 11.01 -1.39
CA SER A 148 -0.94 12.11 -0.81
C SER A 148 -2.19 11.62 -0.08
N THR A 149 -2.57 12.35 0.97
CA THR A 149 -3.84 12.15 1.68
C THR A 149 -4.79 13.34 1.52
N GLU A 150 -4.42 14.32 0.69
CA GLU A 150 -5.24 15.49 0.44
C GLU A 150 -6.37 15.17 -0.54
N GLU A 151 -7.61 15.40 -0.13
CA GLU A 151 -8.80 15.11 -0.95
C GLU A 151 -8.88 15.98 -2.21
N THR A 152 -8.40 17.21 -2.15
CA THR A 152 -8.41 18.16 -3.28
C THR A 152 -7.46 17.76 -4.40
N ARG A 153 -6.42 17.00 -4.09
CA ARG A 153 -5.44 16.47 -5.05
C ARG A 153 -5.61 14.97 -5.22
N TYR A 154 -6.83 14.51 -5.47
CA TYR A 154 -7.20 13.09 -5.52
C TYR A 154 -6.35 12.27 -6.50
N TYR A 155 -5.85 12.86 -7.59
CA TYR A 155 -4.96 12.23 -8.57
C TYR A 155 -3.56 11.89 -8.00
N LEU A 156 -3.22 12.36 -6.80
CA LEU A 156 -2.01 11.99 -6.04
C LEU A 156 -2.31 10.95 -4.93
N ASN A 157 -3.55 10.52 -4.76
CA ASN A 157 -3.96 9.61 -3.69
C ASN A 157 -3.73 8.14 -4.03
N GLY A 158 -2.70 7.85 -4.80
CA GLY A 158 -2.33 6.52 -5.21
C GLY A 158 -0.91 6.43 -5.74
N ILE A 159 -0.53 5.24 -6.21
CA ILE A 159 0.73 4.99 -6.90
C ILE A 159 0.49 5.06 -8.40
N TYR A 160 1.26 5.89 -9.09
CA TYR A 160 1.29 5.93 -10.55
C TYR A 160 2.18 4.81 -11.07
N LEU A 161 1.58 3.84 -11.75
CA LEU A 161 2.25 2.68 -12.34
C LEU A 161 2.24 2.81 -13.86
N HIS A 162 3.41 2.78 -14.49
CA HIS A 162 3.51 2.91 -15.93
C HIS A 162 4.80 2.29 -16.49
N SER A 163 4.82 2.07 -17.78
CA SER A 163 6.04 1.73 -18.52
C SER A 163 6.89 2.98 -18.74
N ALA A 164 8.18 2.89 -18.44
CA ALA A 164 9.16 3.97 -18.62
C ALA A 164 10.42 3.49 -19.34
N GLY A 165 11.29 4.43 -19.74
CA GLY A 165 12.56 4.13 -20.42
C GLY A 165 12.41 4.00 -21.92
N THR A 166 13.44 3.42 -22.56
CA THR A 166 13.49 3.21 -24.02
C THR A 166 13.17 1.75 -24.35
N ALA A 167 12.87 1.47 -25.62
CA ALA A 167 12.58 0.10 -26.07
C ALA A 167 13.67 -0.94 -25.71
N LYS A 168 14.93 -0.50 -25.54
CA LYS A 168 16.07 -1.38 -25.17
C LYS A 168 16.26 -1.53 -23.65
N ALA A 169 15.69 -0.61 -22.86
CA ALA A 169 15.82 -0.56 -21.41
C ALA A 169 14.50 -0.07 -20.79
N ALA A 170 13.41 -0.76 -21.14
CA ALA A 170 12.11 -0.45 -20.62
C ALA A 170 11.94 -0.98 -19.18
N THR A 171 11.33 -0.19 -18.32
CA THR A 171 11.08 -0.51 -16.92
C THR A 171 9.59 -0.40 -16.60
N LEU A 172 9.15 -1.17 -15.63
CA LEU A 172 7.91 -0.92 -14.91
C LEU A 172 8.23 0.03 -13.77
N ARG A 173 7.66 1.23 -13.83
CA ARG A 173 7.92 2.29 -12.87
C ARG A 173 6.72 2.56 -12.00
N ALA A 174 6.97 2.65 -10.70
CA ALA A 174 6.01 3.13 -9.72
C ALA A 174 6.48 4.48 -9.17
N VAL A 175 5.55 5.43 -9.07
CA VAL A 175 5.81 6.79 -8.57
C VAL A 175 4.70 7.20 -7.62
N ALA A 176 5.06 7.84 -6.51
CA ALA A 176 4.13 8.50 -5.62
C ALA A 176 4.67 9.85 -5.16
N THR A 177 3.80 10.81 -4.95
CA THR A 177 4.17 12.15 -4.43
C THR A 177 2.99 12.79 -3.71
N ASP A 178 3.30 13.59 -2.69
CA ASP A 178 2.35 14.46 -1.99
C ASP A 178 2.59 15.95 -2.28
N GLY A 179 3.55 16.24 -3.20
CA GLY A 179 3.98 17.60 -3.55
C GLY A 179 5.10 18.15 -2.69
N HIS A 180 5.48 17.47 -1.60
CA HIS A 180 6.61 17.81 -0.74
C HIS A 180 7.76 16.81 -0.85
N ARG A 181 7.46 15.61 -1.24
CA ARG A 181 8.39 14.52 -1.50
C ARG A 181 7.89 13.67 -2.65
N LEU A 182 8.80 12.98 -3.29
CA LEU A 182 8.53 12.05 -4.37
C LEU A 182 9.31 10.76 -4.13
N ALA A 183 8.68 9.64 -4.41
CA ALA A 183 9.33 8.33 -4.44
C ALA A 183 9.13 7.68 -5.80
N GLN A 184 10.20 7.15 -6.37
CA GLN A 184 10.18 6.41 -7.63
C GLN A 184 10.98 5.13 -7.48
N ILE A 185 10.46 4.05 -8.07
CA ILE A 185 11.21 2.80 -8.20
C ILE A 185 10.97 2.19 -9.58
N ASP A 186 12.02 1.61 -10.13
CA ASP A 186 12.05 0.93 -11.41
C ASP A 186 12.33 -0.57 -11.24
N LEU A 187 11.54 -1.39 -11.90
CA LEU A 187 11.79 -2.81 -12.09
C LEU A 187 11.89 -3.12 -13.59
N THR A 188 12.46 -4.26 -13.93
CA THR A 188 12.43 -4.75 -15.31
C THR A 188 10.99 -4.87 -15.81
N LEU A 189 10.70 -4.34 -17.00
CA LEU A 189 9.35 -4.40 -17.57
C LEU A 189 8.93 -5.85 -17.88
N PRO A 190 7.84 -6.39 -17.29
CA PRO A 190 7.32 -7.69 -17.64
C PRO A 190 6.81 -7.74 -19.09
N LYS A 191 6.86 -8.89 -19.73
CA LYS A 191 6.47 -9.03 -21.14
C LYS A 191 5.06 -8.54 -21.46
N GLY A 192 4.10 -8.81 -20.61
CA GLY A 192 2.69 -8.42 -20.81
C GLY A 192 2.41 -6.94 -20.49
N ALA A 193 3.37 -6.20 -19.96
CA ALA A 193 3.23 -4.80 -19.59
C ALA A 193 3.68 -3.81 -20.69
N VAL A 194 4.18 -4.33 -21.81
CA VAL A 194 4.62 -3.47 -22.93
C VAL A 194 3.43 -2.71 -23.50
N GLY A 195 3.54 -1.37 -23.55
CA GLY A 195 2.49 -0.50 -24.07
C GLY A 195 1.30 -0.31 -23.13
N MET A 196 1.41 -0.73 -21.88
CA MET A 196 0.36 -0.50 -20.89
C MET A 196 0.07 0.98 -20.71
N PRO A 197 -1.18 1.37 -20.45
CA PRO A 197 -1.47 2.76 -20.06
C PRO A 197 -0.85 3.05 -18.70
N GLY A 198 -0.45 4.31 -18.49
CA GLY A 198 -0.13 4.77 -17.14
C GLY A 198 -1.39 4.84 -16.29
N VAL A 199 -1.36 4.22 -15.12
CA VAL A 199 -2.53 4.08 -14.25
C VAL A 199 -2.21 4.52 -12.82
N ILE A 200 -3.20 5.08 -12.12
CA ILE A 200 -3.07 5.49 -10.72
C ILE A 200 -3.84 4.49 -9.85
N VAL A 201 -3.09 3.65 -9.14
CA VAL A 201 -3.64 2.63 -8.24
C VAL A 201 -4.00 3.27 -6.91
N PRO A 202 -5.28 3.25 -6.47
CA PRO A 202 -5.71 3.93 -5.26
C PRO A 202 -4.99 3.45 -4.00
N ARG A 203 -4.77 4.35 -3.05
CA ARG A 203 -4.10 4.07 -1.76
C ARG A 203 -4.72 2.88 -1.01
N LYS A 204 -6.06 2.77 -0.97
CA LYS A 204 -6.75 1.66 -0.31
C LYS A 204 -6.38 0.33 -0.97
N THR A 205 -6.42 0.29 -2.29
CA THR A 205 -6.03 -0.89 -3.10
C THR A 205 -4.59 -1.29 -2.84
N VAL A 206 -3.66 -0.32 -2.86
CA VAL A 206 -2.23 -0.56 -2.53
C VAL A 206 -2.08 -1.21 -1.16
N GLY A 207 -2.77 -0.70 -0.15
CA GLY A 207 -2.72 -1.25 1.21
C GLY A 207 -3.30 -2.66 1.32
N GLU A 208 -4.36 -2.99 0.59
CA GLU A 208 -4.92 -4.35 0.60
C GLU A 208 -4.01 -5.33 -0.17
N VAL A 209 -3.46 -4.93 -1.32
CA VAL A 209 -2.48 -5.76 -2.06
C VAL A 209 -1.25 -6.04 -1.21
N GLN A 210 -0.71 -5.05 -0.50
CA GLN A 210 0.45 -5.24 0.39
C GLN A 210 0.18 -6.31 1.44
N ARG A 211 -0.98 -6.26 2.11
CA ARG A 211 -1.35 -7.25 3.15
C ARG A 211 -1.52 -8.66 2.57
N LEU A 212 -2.15 -8.77 1.40
CA LEU A 212 -2.34 -10.07 0.73
C LEU A 212 -1.03 -10.72 0.32
N ILE A 213 -0.02 -9.92 -0.03
CA ILE A 213 1.32 -10.40 -0.39
C ILE A 213 2.08 -10.91 0.85
N GLU A 214 1.94 -10.26 2.02
CA GLU A 214 2.60 -10.68 3.26
C GLU A 214 2.21 -12.11 3.67
N ASP A 215 1.00 -12.54 3.33
CA ASP A 215 0.49 -13.89 3.59
C ASP A 215 0.84 -14.91 2.48
N ASN A 216 1.52 -14.47 1.41
CA ASN A 216 1.74 -15.29 0.22
C ASN A 216 3.11 -15.01 -0.41
N GLU A 217 3.91 -16.06 -0.59
CA GLU A 217 5.17 -16.01 -1.35
C GLU A 217 4.98 -16.24 -2.86
N ALA A 218 3.73 -16.39 -3.32
CA ALA A 218 3.38 -16.70 -4.69
C ALA A 218 3.59 -15.50 -5.63
N GLU A 219 3.56 -15.78 -6.93
CA GLU A 219 3.50 -14.73 -7.95
C GLU A 219 2.19 -13.95 -7.86
N VAL A 220 2.25 -12.67 -8.20
CA VAL A 220 1.11 -11.77 -8.30
C VAL A 220 0.75 -11.62 -9.78
N GLY A 221 -0.40 -12.16 -10.16
CA GLY A 221 -0.99 -11.90 -11.47
C GLY A 221 -1.60 -10.50 -11.50
N ILE A 222 -1.32 -9.73 -12.54
CA ILE A 222 -1.82 -8.36 -12.72
C ILE A 222 -2.47 -8.27 -14.08
N GLU A 223 -3.74 -7.87 -14.08
CA GLU A 223 -4.48 -7.54 -15.30
C GLU A 223 -4.98 -6.11 -15.18
N LEU A 224 -4.87 -5.32 -16.22
CA LEU A 224 -5.31 -3.93 -16.18
C LEU A 224 -5.91 -3.45 -17.51
N SER A 225 -6.72 -2.43 -17.39
CA SER A 225 -7.23 -1.59 -18.46
C SER A 225 -7.03 -0.12 -18.06
N GLN A 226 -7.57 0.81 -18.83
CA GLN A 226 -7.49 2.23 -18.48
C GLN A 226 -8.27 2.58 -17.20
N GLY A 227 -9.34 1.84 -16.87
CA GLY A 227 -10.23 2.17 -15.75
C GLY A 227 -10.19 1.19 -14.57
N LYS A 228 -9.58 0.02 -14.71
CA LYS A 228 -9.56 -1.02 -13.69
C LYS A 228 -8.25 -1.78 -13.65
N ILE A 229 -7.94 -2.30 -12.47
CA ILE A 229 -6.83 -3.21 -12.23
C ILE A 229 -7.30 -4.41 -11.42
N ARG A 230 -6.80 -5.59 -11.72
CA ARG A 230 -7.05 -6.82 -11.00
C ARG A 230 -5.74 -7.43 -10.57
N PHE A 231 -5.68 -7.86 -9.32
CA PHE A 231 -4.58 -8.64 -8.75
C PHE A 231 -5.06 -10.03 -8.39
N THR A 232 -4.34 -11.05 -8.81
CA THR A 232 -4.56 -12.45 -8.43
C THR A 232 -3.39 -12.93 -7.58
N ILE A 233 -3.66 -13.28 -6.32
CA ILE A 233 -2.66 -13.67 -5.32
C ILE A 233 -3.15 -14.97 -4.68
N GLY A 234 -2.61 -16.11 -5.12
CA GLY A 234 -3.12 -17.41 -4.70
C GLY A 234 -4.61 -17.57 -5.03
N ASN A 235 -5.42 -17.78 -4.01
CA ASN A 235 -6.88 -17.96 -4.13
C ASN A 235 -7.67 -16.65 -4.02
N VAL A 236 -6.97 -15.53 -3.87
CA VAL A 236 -7.57 -14.20 -3.72
C VAL A 236 -7.52 -13.44 -5.04
N VAL A 237 -8.66 -12.90 -5.44
CA VAL A 237 -8.78 -11.98 -6.57
C VAL A 237 -9.25 -10.63 -6.04
N LEU A 238 -8.45 -9.60 -6.24
CA LEU A 238 -8.75 -8.23 -5.87
C LEU A 238 -8.92 -7.41 -7.14
N THR A 239 -10.08 -6.82 -7.36
CA THR A 239 -10.38 -5.93 -8.48
C THR A 239 -10.64 -4.52 -7.95
N SER A 240 -10.01 -3.52 -8.54
CA SER A 240 -10.15 -2.11 -8.14
C SER A 240 -10.42 -1.23 -9.34
N LYS A 241 -11.27 -0.23 -9.16
CA LYS A 241 -11.27 0.95 -10.04
C LYS A 241 -9.93 1.66 -9.88
N LEU A 242 -9.48 2.28 -10.95
CA LEU A 242 -8.33 3.16 -10.96
C LEU A 242 -8.77 4.61 -10.72
N ILE A 243 -7.87 5.46 -10.24
CA ILE A 243 -8.17 6.88 -10.11
C ILE A 243 -8.22 7.49 -11.52
N ASP A 244 -9.38 8.05 -11.86
CA ASP A 244 -9.58 8.80 -13.11
C ASP A 244 -8.97 10.19 -12.97
N GLY A 245 -7.77 10.36 -13.46
CA GLY A 245 -7.00 11.60 -13.36
C GLY A 245 -5.68 11.51 -14.11
N THR A 246 -5.04 12.66 -14.27
CA THR A 246 -3.71 12.74 -14.89
C THR A 246 -2.66 12.94 -13.81
N PHE A 247 -1.75 11.98 -13.68
CA PHE A 247 -0.60 12.14 -12.79
C PHE A 247 0.33 13.23 -13.36
N PRO A 248 0.86 14.14 -12.52
CA PRO A 248 1.69 15.24 -13.02
C PRO A 248 3.00 14.74 -13.65
N ASP A 249 3.57 15.58 -14.52
CA ASP A 249 4.91 15.34 -15.10
C ASP A 249 5.97 15.48 -14.00
N TYR A 250 6.15 14.41 -13.25
CA TYR A 250 7.06 14.32 -12.12
C TYR A 250 8.54 14.39 -12.54
N GLY A 251 8.86 14.11 -13.80
CA GLY A 251 10.22 14.20 -14.31
C GLY A 251 10.83 15.58 -14.13
N ARG A 252 9.99 16.62 -14.14
CA ARG A 252 10.43 18.02 -13.98
C ARG A 252 10.89 18.38 -12.56
N VAL A 253 10.45 17.63 -11.55
CA VAL A 253 10.84 17.90 -10.15
C VAL A 253 12.05 17.10 -9.72
N ILE A 254 12.50 16.12 -10.50
CA ILE A 254 13.70 15.34 -10.22
C ILE A 254 14.92 16.20 -10.59
N PRO A 255 15.76 16.62 -9.62
CA PRO A 255 16.90 17.47 -9.89
C PRO A 255 17.95 16.74 -10.72
N GLN A 256 18.50 17.45 -11.74
CA GLN A 256 19.50 16.91 -12.65
C GLN A 256 20.91 17.47 -12.40
N ASN A 257 21.01 18.61 -11.71
CA ASN A 257 22.24 19.40 -11.60
C ASN A 257 22.69 19.58 -10.14
N ASN A 258 22.29 18.72 -9.25
CA ASN A 258 22.75 18.75 -7.86
C ASN A 258 24.21 18.28 -7.79
N ASP A 259 25.12 19.20 -7.48
CA ASP A 259 26.58 19.04 -7.57
C ASP A 259 27.26 18.74 -6.22
N LYS A 260 26.52 18.88 -5.11
CA LYS A 260 27.03 18.59 -3.77
C LYS A 260 26.54 17.24 -3.29
N GLU A 261 27.47 16.37 -2.94
CA GLU A 261 27.17 15.01 -2.52
C GLU A 261 27.49 14.82 -1.04
N LEU A 262 26.48 14.40 -0.27
CA LEU A 262 26.61 13.95 1.09
C LEU A 262 26.42 12.43 1.12
N ILE A 263 27.40 11.73 1.64
CA ILE A 263 27.35 10.28 1.88
C ILE A 263 27.36 10.06 3.38
N VAL A 264 26.37 9.34 3.89
CA VAL A 264 26.16 9.16 5.34
C VAL A 264 25.70 7.74 5.65
N ASP A 265 26.16 7.20 6.79
CA ASP A 265 25.61 5.97 7.34
C ASP A 265 24.12 6.15 7.64
N LYS A 266 23.31 5.24 7.13
CA LYS A 266 21.85 5.29 7.26
C LYS A 266 21.40 5.29 8.71
N LYS A 267 21.92 4.36 9.52
CA LYS A 267 21.50 4.16 10.92
C LYS A 267 21.87 5.35 11.79
N ASP A 268 23.07 5.85 11.60
CA ASP A 268 23.55 7.02 12.34
C ASP A 268 22.74 8.26 11.98
N PHE A 269 22.44 8.43 10.70
CA PHE A 269 21.62 9.53 10.21
C PHE A 269 20.16 9.46 10.73
N GLU A 270 19.51 8.30 10.62
CA GLU A 270 18.15 8.09 11.16
C GLU A 270 18.10 8.37 12.66
N ALA A 271 19.04 7.80 13.41
CA ALA A 271 19.07 7.95 14.86
C ALA A 271 19.33 9.40 15.28
N ALA A 272 20.19 10.14 14.56
CA ALA A 272 20.46 11.54 14.84
C ALA A 272 19.28 12.44 14.51
N VAL A 273 18.63 12.23 13.35
CA VAL A 273 17.41 12.95 12.98
C VAL A 273 16.30 12.70 13.99
N ASP A 274 16.08 11.46 14.40
CA ASP A 274 15.06 11.10 15.40
C ASP A 274 15.31 11.78 16.75
N ARG A 275 16.56 11.74 17.24
CA ARG A 275 16.93 12.39 18.51
C ARG A 275 16.71 13.89 18.50
N VAL A 276 17.24 14.62 17.51
CA VAL A 276 17.08 16.08 17.46
C VAL A 276 15.65 16.51 17.23
N SER A 277 14.88 15.73 16.48
CA SER A 277 13.48 16.03 16.18
C SER A 277 12.52 15.84 17.37
N THR A 278 12.96 15.20 18.45
CA THR A 278 12.19 15.10 19.70
C THR A 278 11.75 16.44 20.25
N ILE A 279 12.54 17.51 20.03
CA ILE A 279 12.22 18.88 20.47
C ILE A 279 11.35 19.64 19.46
N SER A 280 11.21 19.13 18.23
CA SER A 280 10.45 19.82 17.19
C SER A 280 8.97 19.97 17.58
N SER A 281 8.34 21.09 17.16
CA SER A 281 6.89 21.23 17.30
C SER A 281 6.15 20.30 16.33
N GLU A 282 4.95 19.85 16.71
CA GLU A 282 4.12 19.04 15.82
C GLU A 282 3.80 19.72 14.47
N ARG A 283 3.75 21.05 14.47
CA ARG A 283 3.45 21.86 13.27
C ARG A 283 4.67 22.16 12.42
N GLY A 284 5.85 22.33 13.02
CA GLY A 284 7.04 22.75 12.29
C GLY A 284 7.87 21.58 11.73
N ARG A 285 8.18 20.60 12.56
CA ARG A 285 9.00 19.40 12.24
C ARG A 285 10.28 19.69 11.43
N ALA A 286 10.73 20.95 11.45
CA ALA A 286 11.89 21.37 10.69
C ALA A 286 13.18 20.95 11.42
N VAL A 287 14.07 20.32 10.68
CA VAL A 287 15.45 20.06 11.08
C VAL A 287 16.38 20.75 10.10
N LYS A 288 17.35 21.48 10.64
CA LYS A 288 18.42 22.12 9.87
C LYS A 288 19.60 21.20 9.75
N LEU A 289 20.09 21.02 8.54
CA LEU A 289 21.33 20.33 8.20
C LEU A 289 22.37 21.40 7.83
N ALA A 290 23.41 21.55 8.63
CA ALA A 290 24.55 22.39 8.32
C ALA A 290 25.72 21.51 7.91
N LEU A 291 26.06 21.59 6.62
CA LEU A 291 27.09 20.76 5.96
C LEU A 291 28.38 21.56 5.85
N SER A 292 29.50 20.92 6.16
CA SER A 292 30.85 21.40 5.89
C SER A 292 31.77 20.20 5.61
N PRO A 293 32.96 20.39 5.04
CA PRO A 293 33.82 19.27 4.73
C PRO A 293 34.03 18.29 5.90
N GLY A 294 33.64 17.03 5.69
CA GLY A 294 33.73 15.94 6.66
C GLY A 294 32.69 15.97 7.79
N LYS A 295 31.75 16.92 7.79
CA LYS A 295 30.92 17.17 8.97
C LYS A 295 29.47 17.54 8.59
N LEU A 296 28.52 16.94 9.29
CA LEU A 296 27.10 17.33 9.29
C LEU A 296 26.66 17.69 10.71
N VAL A 297 26.08 18.89 10.87
CA VAL A 297 25.45 19.29 12.13
C VAL A 297 23.95 19.36 11.90
N LEU A 298 23.21 18.54 12.65
CA LEU A 298 21.75 18.56 12.71
C LEU A 298 21.31 19.47 13.86
N SER A 299 20.35 20.35 13.63
CA SER A 299 19.82 21.20 14.69
C SER A 299 18.32 21.44 14.55
N VAL A 300 17.64 21.52 15.69
CA VAL A 300 16.24 21.88 15.82
C VAL A 300 16.13 22.97 16.91
N THR A 301 15.36 24.01 16.65
CA THR A 301 15.02 25.03 17.64
C THR A 301 13.51 25.14 17.74
N ASN A 302 12.99 25.06 18.96
CA ASN A 302 11.59 25.24 19.29
C ASN A 302 11.50 26.30 20.40
N PRO A 303 10.87 27.44 20.18
CA PRO A 303 10.77 28.52 21.17
C PRO A 303 10.19 28.10 22.52
N ASP A 304 9.29 27.11 22.51
CA ASP A 304 8.59 26.64 23.71
C ASP A 304 9.31 25.48 24.43
N SER A 305 10.12 24.71 23.73
CA SER A 305 10.73 23.48 24.27
C SER A 305 12.25 23.50 24.33
N GLY A 306 12.91 24.44 23.66
CA GLY A 306 14.38 24.56 23.65
C GLY A 306 15.02 24.17 22.32
N SER A 307 16.26 23.71 22.36
CA SER A 307 17.01 23.36 21.16
C SER A 307 17.77 22.03 21.31
N ALA A 308 17.97 21.36 20.19
CA ALA A 308 18.83 20.18 20.11
C ALA A 308 19.83 20.37 18.97
N THR A 309 21.03 19.83 19.18
CA THR A 309 22.09 19.81 18.16
C THR A 309 22.83 18.49 18.24
N GLU A 310 23.13 17.89 17.11
CA GLU A 310 23.92 16.69 17.01
C GLU A 310 24.86 16.76 15.80
N GLU A 311 26.07 16.24 15.97
CA GLU A 311 27.11 16.25 14.96
C GLU A 311 27.43 14.83 14.49
N LEU A 312 27.53 14.65 13.17
CA LEU A 312 27.95 13.41 12.52
C LEU A 312 29.19 13.65 11.67
N GLU A 313 30.12 12.70 11.69
CA GLU A 313 31.17 12.60 10.70
C GLU A 313 30.60 11.99 9.42
N VAL A 314 30.81 12.65 8.29
CA VAL A 314 30.23 12.28 6.99
C VAL A 314 31.22 12.47 5.86
N GLU A 315 30.99 11.82 4.73
CA GLU A 315 31.70 12.11 3.50
C GLU A 315 31.01 13.29 2.80
N TYR A 316 31.57 14.46 2.91
CA TYR A 316 31.16 15.68 2.24
C TYR A 316 32.40 16.53 1.95
N ALA A 317 32.58 16.96 0.72
CA ALA A 317 33.78 17.71 0.28
C ALA A 317 33.47 19.02 -0.45
N SER A 318 32.18 19.40 -0.53
CA SER A 318 31.73 20.62 -1.22
C SER A 318 31.72 21.83 -0.27
N ASP A 319 31.37 23.00 -0.81
CA ASP A 319 31.21 24.23 -0.04
C ASP A 319 30.16 24.06 1.07
N PRO A 320 30.32 24.78 2.21
CA PRO A 320 29.34 24.76 3.28
C PRO A 320 27.92 25.08 2.77
N LEU A 321 26.94 24.32 3.27
CA LEU A 321 25.54 24.46 2.91
C LEU A 321 24.64 24.27 4.13
N ASP A 322 23.77 25.23 4.36
CA ASP A 322 22.67 25.13 5.33
C ASP A 322 21.36 24.86 4.60
N ILE A 323 20.66 23.79 4.96
CA ILE A 323 19.39 23.43 4.34
C ILE A 323 18.45 22.81 5.38
N GLY A 324 17.16 23.13 5.28
CA GLY A 324 16.15 22.61 6.20
C GLY A 324 15.24 21.58 5.54
N PHE A 325 14.78 20.61 6.33
CA PHE A 325 13.83 19.59 5.89
C PHE A 325 12.81 19.25 6.97
N ASN A 326 11.68 18.69 6.55
CA ASN A 326 10.77 18.03 7.46
C ASN A 326 11.42 16.75 7.99
N SER A 327 11.62 16.65 9.30
CA SER A 327 12.27 15.51 9.94
C SER A 327 11.58 14.18 9.68
N ARG A 328 10.23 14.18 9.66
CA ARG A 328 9.46 12.98 9.34
C ARG A 328 9.71 12.49 7.93
N TYR A 329 9.79 13.41 6.97
CA TYR A 329 10.06 13.06 5.58
C TYR A 329 11.47 12.51 5.39
N LEU A 330 12.45 13.06 6.11
CA LEU A 330 13.81 12.50 6.13
C LEU A 330 13.81 11.07 6.66
N LEU A 331 13.14 10.82 7.78
CA LEU A 331 13.04 9.48 8.38
C LEU A 331 12.29 8.50 7.48
N ASP A 332 11.16 8.92 6.90
CA ASP A 332 10.39 8.09 5.98
C ASP A 332 11.22 7.67 4.76
N ILE A 333 12.05 8.57 4.21
CA ILE A 333 12.93 8.28 3.07
C ILE A 333 14.13 7.43 3.52
N ALA A 334 14.77 7.76 4.63
CA ALA A 334 15.90 7.00 5.14
C ALA A 334 15.52 5.53 5.43
N ALA A 335 14.31 5.29 5.95
CA ALA A 335 13.78 3.94 6.14
C ALA A 335 13.66 3.12 4.84
N GLN A 336 13.63 3.79 3.68
CA GLN A 336 13.56 3.12 2.37
C GLN A 336 14.91 2.70 1.80
N ILE A 337 16.00 3.19 2.33
CA ILE A 337 17.35 2.79 1.92
C ILE A 337 17.58 1.33 2.33
N GLU A 338 17.89 0.47 1.38
CA GLU A 338 18.08 -0.98 1.60
C GLU A 338 19.49 -1.28 2.12
N GLY A 339 20.49 -0.53 1.64
CA GLY A 339 21.87 -0.64 2.08
C GLY A 339 22.17 0.07 3.39
N GLU A 340 23.45 0.14 3.70
CA GLU A 340 23.95 0.80 4.92
C GLU A 340 24.19 2.30 4.71
N VAL A 341 24.28 2.77 3.47
CA VAL A 341 24.74 4.11 3.12
C VAL A 341 23.72 4.84 2.24
N ALA A 342 23.32 6.02 2.69
CA ALA A 342 22.50 6.95 1.93
C ALA A 342 23.37 7.99 1.24
N VAL A 343 23.00 8.34 0.00
CA VAL A 343 23.60 9.42 -0.80
C VAL A 343 22.58 10.51 -1.01
N LEU A 344 22.85 11.71 -0.51
CA LEU A 344 22.03 12.89 -0.74
C LEU A 344 22.76 13.82 -1.71
N LYS A 345 22.13 14.14 -2.84
CA LYS A 345 22.64 15.13 -3.81
C LYS A 345 21.89 16.43 -3.65
N LEU A 346 22.64 17.49 -3.35
CA LEU A 346 22.15 18.81 -3.02
C LEU A 346 22.71 19.87 -4.00
N ALA A 347 22.06 21.02 -4.08
CA ALA A 347 22.55 22.18 -4.84
C ALA A 347 22.64 23.43 -3.97
N ASP A 348 21.53 23.91 -3.48
CA ASP A 348 21.39 25.14 -2.68
C ASP A 348 20.27 24.98 -1.64
N PRO A 349 20.07 25.95 -0.71
CA PRO A 349 19.07 25.84 0.37
C PRO A 349 17.62 25.76 -0.10
N GLY A 350 17.32 26.15 -1.32
CA GLY A 350 15.94 26.20 -1.87
C GLY A 350 15.63 25.14 -2.92
N SER A 351 16.63 24.41 -3.38
CA SER A 351 16.47 23.39 -4.42
C SER A 351 16.13 21.98 -3.87
N PRO A 352 15.32 21.19 -4.59
CA PRO A 352 15.01 19.82 -4.20
C PRO A 352 16.28 18.98 -4.05
N THR A 353 16.28 18.10 -3.06
CA THR A 353 17.38 17.16 -2.81
C THR A 353 17.01 15.77 -3.33
N LEU A 354 17.92 15.14 -4.05
CA LEU A 354 17.81 13.77 -4.50
C LEU A 354 18.45 12.85 -3.46
N VAL A 355 17.73 11.82 -3.04
CA VAL A 355 18.21 10.80 -2.10
C VAL A 355 18.19 9.44 -2.78
N GLN A 356 19.27 8.70 -2.65
CA GLN A 356 19.43 7.37 -3.23
C GLN A 356 20.19 6.45 -2.29
N ASP A 357 20.03 5.16 -2.48
CA ASP A 357 20.89 4.15 -1.88
C ASP A 357 22.22 4.10 -2.65
N LYS A 358 23.36 3.99 -1.94
CA LYS A 358 24.68 3.90 -2.56
C LYS A 358 24.82 2.64 -3.42
N ASP A 359 24.27 1.54 -2.95
CA ASP A 359 24.48 0.20 -3.50
C ASP A 359 23.28 -0.31 -4.33
N SER A 360 22.09 0.23 -4.12
CA SER A 360 20.86 -0.17 -4.82
C SER A 360 20.44 0.85 -5.87
N LYS A 361 20.54 0.43 -7.14
CA LYS A 361 20.11 1.24 -8.27
C LYS A 361 18.69 0.83 -8.68
N GLY A 362 17.72 1.67 -8.53
CA GLY A 362 16.35 1.42 -8.99
C GLY A 362 15.33 2.27 -8.27
N ALA A 363 15.64 2.67 -7.05
CA ALA A 363 14.83 3.62 -6.30
C ALA A 363 15.52 4.98 -6.22
N LEU A 364 14.75 6.04 -6.30
CA LEU A 364 15.16 7.41 -6.01
C LEU A 364 14.06 8.15 -5.26
N TYR A 365 14.48 9.10 -4.46
CA TYR A 365 13.59 9.93 -3.66
C TYR A 365 13.95 11.39 -3.85
N VAL A 366 12.94 12.25 -3.92
CA VAL A 366 13.13 13.70 -3.96
C VAL A 366 12.47 14.30 -2.74
N LEU A 367 13.18 15.19 -2.07
CA LEU A 367 12.70 15.89 -0.89
C LEU A 367 12.79 17.41 -1.10
N MET A 368 11.66 18.09 -0.94
CA MET A 368 11.61 19.54 -1.00
C MET A 368 12.15 20.15 0.30
N PRO A 369 13.03 21.15 0.22
CA PRO A 369 13.53 21.81 1.41
C PRO A 369 12.47 22.70 2.07
N MET A 370 12.68 23.00 3.35
CA MET A 370 11.92 23.96 4.15
C MET A 370 12.82 25.14 4.55
N ARG A 371 12.22 26.29 4.77
CA ARG A 371 12.91 27.43 5.40
C ARG A 371 13.14 27.12 6.88
N VAL A 372 14.36 27.32 7.35
CA VAL A 372 14.81 27.13 8.73
C VAL A 372 15.54 28.38 9.22
#